data_d024131fe2be0460643b81406622d179
#
_entry.id   d024131fe2be0460643b81406622d179
#
_cell.length_a   1.000
_cell.length_b   1.000
_cell.length_c   1.000
_cell.angle_alpha   90.00
_cell.angle_beta   90.00
_cell.angle_gamma   90.00
#
_symmetry.space_group_name_H-M   'P 1'
#
loop_
_entity.id
_entity.type
_entity.pdbx_description
1 polymer ?
#
loop_
_entity_poly.entity_id
_entity_poly.type
_entity_poly.pdbx_seq_one_letter_code
_entity_poly.pdbx_strand_id
1 'polypeptide(L)'
;ADLSAVFHKVDEIPFDFTRRRLSTVVEDTSGKRQMITKGAIEEMLSICSHAEYQGEVQPLTDQIRQAILKTVADLNEDGMRVIAIAQKRALPAADTYSVKDECDMVLMGYLAFLDPPKESTAEAIRALKAHGVTTKILTGDNDRVTRCICKQVGLKVSNLPVSYTHLTLPTT
;
A
#
# COMPACT_ATOMS: atom_id res chain seq x y z
N ALA A 1 -1.72 -22.95 -10.56
CA ALA A 1 -2.28 -23.85 -9.53
C ALA A 1 -3.51 -23.15 -8.96
N ASP A 2 -4.60 -23.90 -8.82
CA ASP A 2 -5.81 -23.39 -8.18
C ASP A 2 -5.58 -23.40 -6.65
N LEU A 3 -5.34 -22.22 -6.09
CA LEU A 3 -5.09 -22.06 -4.66
C LEU A 3 -6.34 -22.34 -3.81
N SER A 4 -7.53 -22.20 -4.40
CA SER A 4 -8.80 -22.46 -3.71
C SER A 4 -9.02 -23.96 -3.39
N ALA A 5 -8.31 -24.84 -4.09
CA ALA A 5 -8.30 -26.28 -3.80
C ALA A 5 -7.43 -26.65 -2.57
N VAL A 6 -6.51 -25.75 -2.17
CA VAL A 6 -5.53 -26.01 -1.10
C VAL A 6 -5.81 -25.18 0.14
N PHE A 7 -6.34 -23.97 -0.04
CA PHE A 7 -6.59 -23.03 1.04
C PHE A 7 -8.05 -22.56 1.04
N HIS A 8 -8.62 -22.43 2.23
CA HIS A 8 -9.89 -21.75 2.40
C HIS A 8 -9.75 -20.56 3.35
N LYS A 9 -10.51 -19.50 3.08
CA LYS A 9 -10.53 -18.31 3.93
C LYS A 9 -11.27 -18.63 5.23
N VAL A 10 -10.64 -18.35 6.36
CA VAL A 10 -11.20 -18.52 7.71
C VAL A 10 -11.73 -17.21 8.24
N ASP A 11 -10.92 -16.12 8.10
CA ASP A 11 -11.26 -14.82 8.65
C ASP A 11 -10.57 -13.70 7.87
N GLU A 12 -10.99 -12.46 8.11
CA GLU A 12 -10.30 -11.28 7.57
C GLU A 12 -10.36 -10.10 8.54
N ILE A 13 -9.31 -9.30 8.52
CA ILE A 13 -9.28 -7.98 9.16
C ILE A 13 -9.37 -6.97 8.02
N PRO A 14 -10.53 -6.30 7.84
CA PRO A 14 -10.76 -5.42 6.70
C PRO A 14 -9.77 -4.28 6.61
N PHE A 15 -9.66 -3.68 5.44
CA PHE A 15 -8.86 -2.48 5.23
C PHE A 15 -9.35 -1.33 6.13
N ASP A 16 -8.41 -0.65 6.73
CA ASP A 16 -8.63 0.54 7.54
C ASP A 16 -7.69 1.65 7.08
N PHE A 17 -8.22 2.85 6.88
CA PHE A 17 -7.44 4.00 6.38
C PHE A 17 -6.36 4.47 7.35
N THR A 18 -6.56 4.25 8.65
CA THR A 18 -5.55 4.58 9.67
C THR A 18 -4.41 3.57 9.67
N ARG A 19 -4.74 2.28 9.59
CA ARG A 19 -3.78 1.19 9.53
C ARG A 19 -3.17 0.99 8.14
N ARG A 20 -3.84 1.46 7.08
CA ARG A 20 -3.46 1.36 5.66
C ARG A 20 -3.05 -0.06 5.23
N ARG A 21 -3.68 -1.09 5.83
CA ARG A 21 -3.45 -2.50 5.54
C ARG A 21 -4.71 -3.32 5.78
N LEU A 22 -4.73 -4.50 5.20
CA LEU A 22 -5.73 -5.53 5.42
C LEU A 22 -5.07 -6.88 5.60
N SER A 23 -5.72 -7.78 6.34
CA SER A 23 -5.24 -9.15 6.56
C SER A 23 -6.31 -10.17 6.19
N THR A 24 -5.88 -11.29 5.66
CA THR A 24 -6.73 -12.45 5.42
C THR A 24 -6.09 -13.66 6.10
N VAL A 25 -6.90 -14.41 6.85
CA VAL A 25 -6.48 -15.66 7.46
C VAL A 25 -7.00 -16.80 6.60
N VAL A 26 -6.11 -17.69 6.22
CA VAL A 26 -6.43 -18.89 5.45
C VAL A 26 -5.97 -20.13 6.20
N GLU A 27 -6.66 -21.23 5.97
CA GLU A 27 -6.34 -22.54 6.51
C GLU A 27 -6.07 -23.51 5.34
N ASP A 28 -5.02 -24.30 5.44
CA ASP A 28 -4.68 -25.30 4.45
C ASP A 28 -5.42 -26.63 4.74
N THR A 29 -5.29 -27.59 3.83
CA THR A 29 -5.91 -28.93 3.95
C THR A 29 -5.42 -29.73 5.16
N SER A 30 -4.33 -29.33 5.81
CA SER A 30 -3.80 -29.94 7.03
C SER A 30 -4.29 -29.25 8.32
N GLY A 31 -5.12 -28.20 8.20
CA GLY A 31 -5.61 -27.42 9.33
C GLY A 31 -4.63 -26.37 9.84
N LYS A 32 -3.54 -26.10 9.12
CA LYS A 32 -2.61 -25.04 9.48
C LYS A 32 -3.12 -23.69 8.99
N ARG A 33 -3.11 -22.72 9.90
CA ARG A 33 -3.54 -21.36 9.60
C ARG A 33 -2.37 -20.42 9.40
N GLN A 34 -2.56 -19.51 8.47
CA GLN A 34 -1.62 -18.45 8.19
C GLN A 34 -2.35 -17.14 7.91
N MET A 35 -1.75 -16.04 8.35
CA MET A 35 -2.24 -14.70 8.05
C MET A 35 -1.40 -14.10 6.94
N ILE A 36 -2.06 -13.55 5.93
CA ILE A 36 -1.44 -12.82 4.83
C ILE A 36 -1.94 -11.38 4.93
N THR A 37 -1.01 -10.45 5.07
CA THR A 37 -1.30 -9.02 5.20
C THR A 37 -0.70 -8.29 4.01
N LYS A 38 -1.48 -7.37 3.44
CA LYS A 38 -1.00 -6.44 2.42
C LYS A 38 -1.30 -4.99 2.83
N GLY A 39 -0.41 -4.08 2.51
CA GLY A 39 -0.59 -2.68 2.88
C GLY A 39 0.56 -1.78 2.47
N ALA A 40 0.49 -0.52 2.91
CA ALA A 40 1.52 0.46 2.67
C ALA A 40 2.83 0.04 3.34
N ILE A 41 3.96 0.36 2.70
CA ILE A 41 5.26 -0.20 3.11
C ILE A 41 5.66 0.17 4.53
N GLU A 42 5.42 1.41 4.95
CA GLU A 42 5.79 1.90 6.28
C GLU A 42 5.04 1.13 7.37
N GLU A 43 3.72 0.99 7.20
CA GLU A 43 2.85 0.26 8.13
C GLU A 43 3.15 -1.24 8.13
N MET A 44 3.54 -1.80 6.99
CA MET A 44 3.94 -3.21 6.91
C MET A 44 5.28 -3.45 7.60
N LEU A 45 6.26 -2.56 7.42
CA LEU A 45 7.54 -2.66 8.14
C LEU A 45 7.36 -2.55 9.66
N SER A 46 6.35 -1.83 10.15
CA SER A 46 6.10 -1.69 11.58
C SER A 46 5.62 -2.98 12.26
N ILE A 47 4.98 -3.89 11.53
CA ILE A 47 4.46 -5.15 12.03
C ILE A 47 5.35 -6.36 11.69
N CYS A 48 6.42 -6.16 10.90
CA CYS A 48 7.35 -7.21 10.52
C CYS A 48 8.58 -7.22 11.43
N SER A 49 8.93 -8.40 11.93
CA SER A 49 10.18 -8.68 12.66
C SER A 49 11.25 -9.30 11.77
N HIS A 50 10.84 -9.94 10.69
CA HIS A 50 11.72 -10.65 9.76
C HIS A 50 11.36 -10.29 8.30
N ALA A 51 12.27 -10.61 7.38
CA ALA A 51 12.05 -10.56 5.95
C ALA A 51 12.56 -11.85 5.31
N GLU A 52 11.87 -12.31 4.26
CA GLU A 52 12.34 -13.41 3.42
C GLU A 52 13.11 -12.85 2.23
N TYR A 53 14.32 -13.34 2.03
CA TYR A 53 15.14 -13.01 0.86
C TYR A 53 15.77 -14.27 0.31
N GLN A 54 15.54 -14.56 -0.96
CA GLN A 54 16.04 -15.75 -1.66
C GLN A 54 15.68 -17.09 -0.95
N GLY A 55 14.51 -17.15 -0.32
CA GLY A 55 14.03 -18.33 0.40
C GLY A 55 14.53 -18.45 1.85
N GLU A 56 15.36 -17.53 2.32
CA GLU A 56 15.83 -17.48 3.70
C GLU A 56 15.14 -16.38 4.49
N VAL A 57 14.65 -16.73 5.69
CA VAL A 57 14.04 -15.78 6.62
C VAL A 57 15.13 -15.24 7.54
N GLN A 58 15.30 -13.92 7.54
CA GLN A 58 16.30 -13.23 8.34
C GLN A 58 15.69 -12.08 9.14
N PRO A 59 16.29 -11.67 10.26
CA PRO A 59 15.81 -10.53 11.04
C PRO A 59 15.75 -9.25 10.19
N LEU A 60 14.66 -8.51 10.30
CA LEU A 60 14.48 -7.24 9.64
C LEU A 60 15.21 -6.13 10.40
N THR A 61 16.51 -5.99 10.14
CA THR A 61 17.37 -4.97 10.75
C THR A 61 17.04 -3.56 10.26
N ASP A 62 17.46 -2.53 11.00
CA ASP A 62 17.28 -1.15 10.58
C ASP A 62 17.96 -0.84 9.24
N GLN A 63 19.10 -1.46 8.99
CA GLN A 63 19.80 -1.33 7.70
C GLN A 63 18.94 -1.86 6.54
N ILE A 64 18.31 -3.03 6.71
CA ILE A 64 17.43 -3.63 5.70
C ILE A 64 16.17 -2.75 5.54
N ARG A 65 15.58 -2.25 6.65
CA ARG A 65 14.43 -1.32 6.59
C ARG A 65 14.75 -0.07 5.77
N GLN A 66 15.89 0.56 6.03
CA GLN A 66 16.31 1.77 5.30
C GLN A 66 16.57 1.49 3.82
N ALA A 67 17.16 0.35 3.48
CA ALA A 67 17.38 -0.05 2.09
C ALA A 67 16.05 -0.24 1.35
N ILE A 68 15.06 -0.91 1.97
CA ILE A 68 13.72 -1.09 1.41
C ILE A 68 13.03 0.26 1.21
N LEU A 69 13.02 1.13 2.22
CA LEU A 69 12.39 2.45 2.14
C LEU A 69 13.01 3.32 1.06
N LYS A 70 14.33 3.25 0.89
CA LYS A 70 15.02 3.96 -0.20
C LYS A 70 14.56 3.44 -1.56
N THR A 71 14.56 2.13 -1.79
CA THR A 71 14.11 1.54 -3.06
C THR A 71 12.65 1.90 -3.35
N VAL A 72 11.79 1.86 -2.34
CA VAL A 72 10.38 2.26 -2.49
C VAL A 72 10.25 3.75 -2.80
N ALA A 73 11.08 4.59 -2.20
CA ALA A 73 11.11 6.01 -2.51
C ALA A 73 11.46 6.27 -3.98
N ASP A 74 12.47 5.57 -4.50
CA ASP A 74 12.90 5.68 -5.91
C ASP A 74 11.76 5.23 -6.84
N LEU A 75 11.09 4.10 -6.54
CA LEU A 75 9.93 3.62 -7.30
C LEU A 75 8.76 4.62 -7.30
N ASN A 76 8.48 5.24 -6.14
CA ASN A 76 7.45 6.26 -6.03
C ASN A 76 7.78 7.54 -6.83
N GLU A 77 9.06 7.92 -6.94
CA GLU A 77 9.50 9.03 -7.80
C GLU A 77 9.27 8.74 -9.27
N ASP A 78 9.36 7.46 -9.67
CA ASP A 78 9.00 7.00 -11.01
C ASP A 78 7.48 6.88 -11.23
N GLY A 79 6.66 7.24 -10.23
CA GLY A 79 5.20 7.23 -10.28
C GLY A 79 4.57 5.88 -9.97
N MET A 80 5.35 4.93 -9.47
CA MET A 80 4.83 3.60 -9.10
C MET A 80 4.23 3.63 -7.70
N ARG A 81 3.08 2.99 -7.53
CA ARG A 81 2.51 2.67 -6.21
C ARG A 81 3.11 1.37 -5.72
N VAL A 82 3.50 1.33 -4.46
CA VAL A 82 4.11 0.14 -3.85
C VAL A 82 3.22 -0.41 -2.75
N ILE A 83 2.93 -1.72 -2.82
CA ILE A 83 2.20 -2.48 -1.81
C ILE A 83 3.10 -3.58 -1.31
N ALA A 84 3.32 -3.64 0.00
CA ALA A 84 4.05 -4.72 0.64
C ALA A 84 3.13 -5.88 1.02
N ILE A 85 3.72 -7.07 1.06
CA ILE A 85 3.05 -8.31 1.45
C ILE A 85 3.88 -8.95 2.57
N ALA A 86 3.20 -9.31 3.65
CA ALA A 86 3.79 -10.06 4.76
C ALA A 86 2.97 -11.29 5.10
N GLN A 87 3.61 -12.25 5.71
CA GLN A 87 3.01 -13.51 6.11
C GLN A 87 3.35 -13.84 7.57
N LYS A 88 2.38 -14.39 8.30
CA LYS A 88 2.59 -15.02 9.59
C LYS A 88 2.12 -16.46 9.49
N ARG A 89 3.06 -17.40 9.60
CA ARG A 89 2.78 -18.84 9.55
C ARG A 89 2.45 -19.36 10.95
N ALA A 90 1.73 -20.48 11.01
CA ALA A 90 1.43 -21.19 12.24
C ALA A 90 0.68 -20.32 13.28
N LEU A 91 -0.40 -19.67 12.85
CA LEU A 91 -1.33 -19.01 13.74
C LEU A 91 -2.03 -20.06 14.63
N PRO A 92 -2.22 -19.77 15.94
CA PRO A 92 -3.07 -20.59 16.78
C PRO A 92 -4.50 -20.62 16.24
N ALA A 93 -5.19 -21.75 16.38
CA ALA A 93 -6.58 -21.83 16.01
C ALA A 93 -7.41 -20.93 16.96
N ALA A 94 -8.20 -20.04 16.37
CA ALA A 94 -9.09 -19.13 17.08
C ALA A 94 -10.36 -18.92 16.24
N ASP A 95 -11.47 -18.58 16.88
CA ASP A 95 -12.72 -18.31 16.19
C ASP A 95 -12.66 -17.00 15.39
N THR A 96 -11.91 -16.01 15.90
CA THR A 96 -11.72 -14.70 15.28
C THR A 96 -10.29 -14.20 15.46
N TYR A 97 -9.83 -13.41 14.50
CA TYR A 97 -8.54 -12.72 14.54
C TYR A 97 -8.75 -11.22 14.55
N SER A 98 -7.80 -10.49 15.10
CA SER A 98 -7.89 -9.06 15.30
C SER A 98 -6.60 -8.35 14.91
N VAL A 99 -6.61 -7.02 14.95
CA VAL A 99 -5.42 -6.18 14.73
C VAL A 99 -4.24 -6.55 15.62
N LYS A 100 -4.49 -7.12 16.81
CA LYS A 100 -3.44 -7.56 17.74
C LYS A 100 -2.62 -8.73 17.21
N ASP A 101 -3.19 -9.50 16.28
CA ASP A 101 -2.54 -10.64 15.66
C ASP A 101 -1.60 -10.22 14.53
N GLU A 102 -1.76 -8.99 14.01
CA GLU A 102 -0.91 -8.36 13.00
C GLU A 102 0.44 -7.90 13.59
N CYS A 103 1.22 -8.82 14.09
CA CYS A 103 2.54 -8.57 14.67
C CYS A 103 3.50 -9.74 14.36
N ASP A 104 4.79 -9.52 14.51
CA ASP A 104 5.85 -10.52 14.28
C ASP A 104 5.73 -11.20 12.92
N MET A 105 5.41 -10.44 11.89
CA MET A 105 5.25 -10.95 10.55
C MET A 105 6.57 -11.05 9.81
N VAL A 106 6.59 -11.87 8.78
CA VAL A 106 7.71 -11.98 7.83
C VAL A 106 7.34 -11.21 6.58
N LEU A 107 8.11 -10.17 6.25
CA LEU A 107 7.97 -9.45 4.99
C LEU A 107 8.39 -10.38 3.83
N MET A 108 7.45 -10.67 2.93
CA MET A 108 7.68 -11.54 1.78
C MET A 108 8.18 -10.76 0.56
N GLY A 109 7.90 -9.47 0.51
CA GLY A 109 8.28 -8.59 -0.60
C GLY A 109 7.29 -7.47 -0.82
N TYR A 110 7.44 -6.80 -1.94
CA TYR A 110 6.52 -5.74 -2.37
C TYR A 110 6.25 -5.83 -3.88
N LEU A 111 5.12 -5.30 -4.28
CA LEU A 111 4.69 -5.18 -5.67
C LEU A 111 4.63 -3.69 -6.01
N ALA A 112 5.19 -3.33 -7.15
CA ALA A 112 5.11 -1.98 -7.69
C ALA A 112 4.15 -1.95 -8.89
N PHE A 113 3.23 -1.00 -8.89
CA PHE A 113 2.22 -0.83 -9.93
C PHE A 113 2.35 0.54 -10.56
N LEU A 114 2.42 0.57 -11.88
CA LEU A 114 2.26 1.79 -12.64
C LEU A 114 0.78 1.95 -12.98
N ASP A 115 0.20 3.07 -12.55
CA ASP A 115 -1.20 3.43 -12.86
C ASP A 115 -1.19 4.75 -13.64
N PRO A 116 -0.93 4.70 -14.96
CA PRO A 116 -0.81 5.90 -15.76
C PRO A 116 -2.16 6.61 -15.90
N PRO A 117 -2.18 7.94 -15.97
CA PRO A 117 -3.39 8.68 -16.26
C PRO A 117 -3.91 8.33 -17.67
N LYS A 118 -5.23 8.41 -17.87
CA LYS A 118 -5.81 8.23 -19.20
C LYS A 118 -5.23 9.25 -20.17
N GLU A 119 -5.00 8.86 -21.42
CA GLU A 119 -4.43 9.73 -22.48
C GLU A 119 -5.21 11.04 -22.65
N SER A 120 -6.55 10.98 -22.54
CA SER A 120 -7.42 12.15 -22.67
C SER A 120 -7.34 13.12 -21.47
N THR A 121 -6.74 12.74 -20.35
CA THR A 121 -6.74 13.55 -19.11
C THR A 121 -5.99 14.88 -19.30
N ALA A 122 -4.83 14.84 -19.93
CA ALA A 122 -4.02 16.05 -20.15
C ALA A 122 -4.74 17.06 -21.07
N GLU A 123 -5.46 16.57 -22.06
CA GLU A 123 -6.24 17.40 -22.99
C GLU A 123 -7.46 18.00 -22.28
N ALA A 124 -8.20 17.21 -21.53
CA ALA A 124 -9.34 17.68 -20.75
C ALA A 124 -8.95 18.77 -19.73
N ILE A 125 -7.82 18.60 -19.03
CA ILE A 125 -7.32 19.60 -18.08
C ILE A 125 -6.95 20.90 -18.81
N ARG A 126 -6.33 20.82 -19.99
CA ARG A 126 -6.01 22.00 -20.80
C ARG A 126 -7.27 22.74 -21.25
N ALA A 127 -8.29 22.00 -21.70
CA ALA A 127 -9.56 22.58 -22.10
C ALA A 127 -10.27 23.27 -20.93
N LEU A 128 -10.34 22.64 -19.75
CA LEU A 128 -10.89 23.25 -18.53
C LEU A 128 -10.17 24.55 -18.18
N LYS A 129 -8.85 24.54 -18.23
CA LYS A 129 -8.04 25.74 -17.95
C LYS A 129 -8.31 26.86 -18.96
N ALA A 130 -8.49 26.56 -20.23
CA ALA A 130 -8.81 27.54 -21.27
C ALA A 130 -10.17 28.22 -21.01
N HIS A 131 -11.10 27.53 -20.34
CA HIS A 131 -12.39 28.07 -19.93
C HIS A 131 -12.39 28.66 -18.50
N GLY A 132 -11.21 28.92 -17.91
CA GLY A 132 -11.08 29.55 -16.60
C GLY A 132 -11.39 28.62 -15.42
N VAL A 133 -11.53 27.32 -15.64
CA VAL A 133 -11.79 26.33 -14.60
C VAL A 133 -10.49 25.91 -13.92
N THR A 134 -10.42 26.02 -12.59
CA THR A 134 -9.30 25.54 -11.79
C THR A 134 -9.51 24.08 -11.41
N THR A 135 -8.56 23.22 -11.78
CA THR A 135 -8.58 21.80 -11.43
C THR A 135 -7.86 21.57 -10.11
N LYS A 136 -8.48 20.83 -9.20
CA LYS A 136 -7.90 20.36 -7.94
C LYS A 136 -7.86 18.83 -7.97
N ILE A 137 -6.75 18.22 -7.51
CA ILE A 137 -6.61 16.77 -7.39
C ILE A 137 -6.73 16.43 -5.91
N LEU A 138 -7.67 15.51 -5.61
CA LEU A 138 -7.84 14.90 -4.31
C LEU A 138 -7.45 13.42 -4.46
N THR A 139 -6.47 12.98 -3.71
CA THR A 139 -5.94 11.61 -3.81
C THR A 139 -5.45 11.13 -2.44
N GLY A 140 -5.54 9.81 -2.23
CA GLY A 140 -4.91 9.12 -1.10
C GLY A 140 -3.49 8.64 -1.38
N ASP A 141 -2.94 8.91 -2.57
CA ASP A 141 -1.58 8.54 -2.93
C ASP A 141 -0.56 9.39 -2.16
N ASN A 142 0.66 8.87 -2.06
CA ASN A 142 1.75 9.66 -1.51
C ASN A 142 2.10 10.85 -2.43
N ASP A 143 2.80 11.84 -1.88
CA ASP A 143 3.12 13.10 -2.56
C ASP A 143 4.01 12.90 -3.80
N ARG A 144 4.92 11.91 -3.80
CA ARG A 144 5.84 11.63 -4.91
C ARG A 144 5.10 11.10 -6.13
N VAL A 145 4.25 10.07 -5.93
CA VAL A 145 3.38 9.53 -6.98
C VAL A 145 2.46 10.63 -7.53
N THR A 146 1.85 11.41 -6.63
CA THR A 146 0.96 12.51 -7.02
C THR A 146 1.68 13.55 -7.87
N ARG A 147 2.90 13.97 -7.50
CA ARG A 147 3.73 14.91 -8.28
C ARG A 147 4.07 14.34 -9.66
N CYS A 148 4.43 13.06 -9.75
CA CYS A 148 4.73 12.41 -11.00
C CYS A 148 3.52 12.43 -11.93
N ILE A 149 2.34 12.04 -11.46
CA ILE A 149 1.09 12.05 -12.24
C ILE A 149 0.72 13.48 -12.65
N CYS A 150 0.79 14.46 -11.75
CA CYS A 150 0.52 15.85 -12.06
C CYS A 150 1.43 16.37 -13.19
N LYS A 151 2.72 16.03 -13.14
CA LYS A 151 3.67 16.39 -14.19
C LYS A 151 3.30 15.77 -15.54
N GLN A 152 2.88 14.51 -15.57
CA GLN A 152 2.47 13.81 -16.78
C GLN A 152 1.23 14.45 -17.43
N VAL A 153 0.28 14.94 -16.64
CA VAL A 153 -0.94 15.60 -17.16
C VAL A 153 -0.79 17.12 -17.32
N GLY A 154 0.41 17.68 -17.13
CA GLY A 154 0.71 19.10 -17.35
C GLY A 154 0.18 20.05 -16.26
N LEU A 155 -0.11 19.53 -15.06
CA LEU A 155 -0.47 20.35 -13.90
C LEU A 155 0.78 20.77 -13.12
N LYS A 156 0.88 22.07 -12.83
CA LYS A 156 1.89 22.58 -11.91
C LYS A 156 1.37 22.40 -10.48
N VAL A 157 2.09 21.65 -9.68
CA VAL A 157 1.79 21.48 -8.26
C VAL A 157 2.43 22.62 -7.49
N SER A 158 1.63 23.61 -7.11
CA SER A 158 2.09 24.75 -6.30
C SER A 158 2.02 24.47 -4.79
N ASN A 159 1.03 23.69 -4.33
CA ASN A 159 0.86 23.27 -2.94
C ASN A 159 0.31 21.87 -2.90
N LEU A 160 0.95 20.97 -2.14
CA LEU A 160 0.40 19.68 -1.72
C LEU A 160 0.13 19.78 -0.22
N PRO A 161 -1.09 20.11 0.20
CA PRO A 161 -1.43 19.96 1.61
C PRO A 161 -1.47 18.47 1.93
N VAL A 162 -0.55 18.00 2.75
CA VAL A 162 -0.52 16.62 3.26
C VAL A 162 -1.64 16.53 4.28
N SER A 163 -2.62 15.68 4.00
CA SER A 163 -3.86 15.60 4.77
C SER A 163 -3.67 14.82 6.07
N TYR A 164 -3.17 15.50 7.09
CA TYR A 164 -3.60 15.23 8.47
C TYR A 164 -4.36 16.43 9.07
N THR A 165 -4.59 17.47 8.29
CA THR A 165 -5.36 18.65 8.70
C THR A 165 -6.65 18.72 7.89
N HIS A 166 -7.77 18.87 8.58
CA HIS A 166 -9.09 19.08 8.02
C HIS A 166 -9.06 20.06 6.86
N LEU A 167 -9.37 19.59 5.65
CA LEU A 167 -9.72 20.46 4.54
C LEU A 167 -11.05 21.12 4.89
N THR A 168 -11.01 22.27 5.51
CA THR A 168 -12.17 23.16 5.55
C THR A 168 -12.34 23.72 4.14
N LEU A 169 -13.33 23.20 3.41
CA LEU A 169 -13.77 23.84 2.18
C LEU A 169 -14.35 25.20 2.57
N PRO A 170 -13.96 26.30 1.90
CA PRO A 170 -14.64 27.56 2.10
C PRO A 170 -16.09 27.40 1.66
N THR A 171 -17.01 27.50 2.61
CA THR A 171 -18.44 27.67 2.34
C THR A 171 -18.63 29.08 1.81
N THR A 172 -18.98 29.22 0.55
CA THR A 172 -19.56 30.45 -0.02
C THR A 172 -21.02 30.50 0.30
#